data_5764442a62839faac8d6e20a69e2811c
#
_entry.id   5764442a62839faac8d6e20a69e2811c
#
_cell.length_a   1.000
_cell.length_b   1.000
_cell.length_c   1.000
_cell.angle_alpha   90.00
_cell.angle_beta   90.00
_cell.angle_gamma   90.00
#
_symmetry.space_group_name_H-M   'P 1'
#
loop_
_entity.id
_entity.type
_entity.pdbx_description
1 polymer ?
#
loop_
_entity_poly.entity_id
_entity_poly.type
_entity_poly.pdbx_seq_one_letter_code
_entity_poly.pdbx_strand_id
1 'polypeptide(L)'
;AKAQTYVPPVFGADSLNIHTDEMTRLYVPPQKVMWISNDSLVSNAEVLLLPGTGQTELGRRNMCSMHTTESDTASILLDYGRELHGGLKLVLGSAKPWKPTSIRIRFGESVSEACSQNDGGKRRKGYSTNDHAMRDFTIRLPWLGVMEVGNSGFRFVRIDLLDDSVELQLKEVRAISTFRDIPYKGSFRCNDERLN
;
A
#
# COMPACT_ATOMS: atom_id res chain seq x y z
N ALA A 1 -14.41 23.50 21.28
CA ALA A 1 -15.10 22.38 20.65
C ALA A 1 -14.08 21.66 19.78
N LYS A 2 -13.86 20.35 19.99
CA LYS A 2 -13.06 19.55 19.06
C LYS A 2 -13.83 19.47 17.74
N ALA A 3 -13.20 19.82 16.63
CA ALA A 3 -13.78 19.59 15.32
C ALA A 3 -14.10 18.10 15.19
N GLN A 4 -15.31 17.78 14.81
CA GLN A 4 -15.71 16.40 14.55
C GLN A 4 -15.21 16.02 13.17
N THR A 5 -14.31 15.07 13.11
CA THR A 5 -13.79 14.53 11.84
C THR A 5 -14.85 13.63 11.21
N TYR A 6 -15.21 13.93 9.97
CA TYR A 6 -16.17 13.13 9.21
C TYR A 6 -15.43 12.07 8.39
N VAL A 7 -15.50 10.82 8.83
CA VAL A 7 -15.00 9.69 8.06
C VAL A 7 -16.03 9.33 6.98
N PRO A 8 -15.63 9.15 5.71
CA PRO A 8 -16.54 8.68 4.68
C PRO A 8 -17.25 7.40 5.13
N PRO A 9 -18.57 7.26 4.92
CA PRO A 9 -19.36 6.12 5.40
C PRO A 9 -18.83 4.75 4.96
N VAL A 10 -18.15 4.71 3.81
CA VAL A 10 -17.53 3.51 3.25
C VAL A 10 -16.42 2.89 4.12
N PHE A 11 -15.86 3.66 5.06
CA PHE A 11 -14.79 3.19 5.95
C PHE A 11 -15.30 2.76 7.34
N GLY A 12 -16.58 2.95 7.63
CA GLY A 12 -17.13 2.65 8.95
C GLY A 12 -16.57 3.53 10.06
N ALA A 13 -16.62 3.04 11.29
CA ALA A 13 -16.24 3.77 12.50
C ALA A 13 -14.79 3.50 12.95
N ASP A 14 -13.87 3.20 12.07
CA ASP A 14 -12.47 2.93 12.43
C ASP A 14 -11.71 4.24 12.75
N SER A 15 -12.07 4.84 13.88
CA SER A 15 -11.51 6.13 14.35
C SER A 15 -10.05 6.03 14.81
N LEU A 16 -9.53 4.83 15.07
CA LEU A 16 -8.18 4.65 15.61
C LEU A 16 -7.08 4.93 14.60
N ASN A 17 -7.41 4.86 13.30
CA ASN A 17 -6.46 5.05 12.21
C ASN A 17 -6.58 6.42 11.52
N ILE A 18 -7.34 7.34 12.10
CA ILE A 18 -7.53 8.69 11.52
C ILE A 18 -6.42 9.61 12.00
N HIS A 19 -5.78 10.25 11.04
CA HIS A 19 -4.84 11.34 11.28
C HIS A 19 -5.38 12.62 10.66
N THR A 20 -5.59 13.66 11.46
CA THR A 20 -6.12 14.94 11.00
C THR A 20 -5.01 15.98 10.85
N ASP A 21 -4.85 16.47 9.65
CA ASP A 21 -4.08 17.65 9.28
C ASP A 21 -4.96 18.52 8.34
N GLU A 22 -4.40 19.35 7.47
CA GLU A 22 -5.17 20.09 6.46
C GLU A 22 -5.96 19.16 5.52
N MET A 23 -5.48 17.91 5.35
CA MET A 23 -6.17 16.84 4.65
C MET A 23 -6.30 15.65 5.61
N THR A 24 -7.53 15.25 5.91
CA THR A 24 -7.76 14.07 6.74
C THR A 24 -7.23 12.82 6.04
N ARG A 25 -6.51 12.00 6.81
CA ARG A 25 -5.92 10.74 6.35
C ARG A 25 -6.49 9.58 7.14
N LEU A 26 -6.82 8.51 6.43
CA LEU A 26 -7.19 7.22 7.00
C LEU A 26 -6.18 6.17 6.54
N TYR A 27 -5.63 5.41 7.49
CA TYR A 27 -4.71 4.32 7.20
C TYR A 27 -5.47 3.01 7.07
N VAL A 28 -5.63 2.53 5.83
CA VAL A 28 -6.47 1.39 5.48
C VAL A 28 -5.63 0.13 5.32
N PRO A 29 -5.91 -0.97 6.03
CA PRO A 29 -5.26 -2.25 5.77
C PRO A 29 -5.71 -2.83 4.42
N PRO A 30 -4.89 -3.64 3.75
CA PRO A 30 -5.36 -4.44 2.64
C PRO A 30 -6.42 -5.43 3.13
N GLN A 31 -7.38 -5.73 2.27
CA GLN A 31 -8.44 -6.72 2.56
C GLN A 31 -8.04 -8.12 2.11
N LYS A 32 -7.12 -8.21 1.15
CA LYS A 32 -6.71 -9.49 0.58
C LYS A 32 -5.28 -9.45 0.06
N VAL A 33 -4.55 -10.55 0.28
CA VAL A 33 -3.36 -10.89 -0.49
C VAL A 33 -3.83 -11.57 -1.76
N MET A 34 -3.69 -10.89 -2.90
CA MET A 34 -4.16 -11.41 -4.19
C MET A 34 -3.20 -12.42 -4.78
N TRP A 35 -1.92 -12.20 -4.58
CA TRP A 35 -0.88 -13.03 -5.18
C TRP A 35 0.47 -12.76 -4.50
N ILE A 36 1.31 -13.78 -4.46
CA ILE A 36 2.73 -13.73 -4.11
C ILE A 36 3.54 -14.44 -5.19
N SER A 37 4.79 -14.05 -5.39
CA SER A 37 5.64 -14.62 -6.44
C SER A 37 5.93 -16.12 -6.22
N ASN A 38 6.24 -16.48 -4.97
CA ASN A 38 6.57 -17.85 -4.58
C ASN A 38 6.48 -17.97 -3.04
N ASP A 39 5.90 -19.03 -2.53
CA ASP A 39 5.79 -19.33 -1.09
C ASP A 39 7.14 -19.48 -0.41
N SER A 40 8.18 -19.87 -1.15
CA SER A 40 9.55 -19.93 -0.63
C SER A 40 10.20 -18.56 -0.47
N LEU A 41 9.72 -17.52 -1.18
CA LEU A 41 10.27 -16.17 -1.17
C LEU A 41 9.43 -15.19 -0.34
N VAL A 42 8.15 -15.45 -0.15
CA VAL A 42 7.23 -14.63 0.62
C VAL A 42 6.50 -15.48 1.63
N SER A 43 6.67 -15.19 2.90
CA SER A 43 6.01 -15.92 3.98
C SER A 43 5.21 -14.99 4.89
N ASN A 44 4.17 -15.53 5.54
CA ASN A 44 3.29 -14.82 6.47
C ASN A 44 2.64 -13.55 5.88
N ALA A 45 2.33 -13.53 4.58
CA ALA A 45 1.74 -12.37 3.91
C ALA A 45 0.41 -11.93 4.53
N GLU A 46 -0.37 -12.87 5.05
CA GLU A 46 -1.68 -12.63 5.67
C GLU A 46 -1.62 -11.75 6.93
N VAL A 47 -0.46 -11.62 7.55
CA VAL A 47 -0.28 -10.74 8.71
C VAL A 47 -0.50 -9.26 8.34
N LEU A 48 -0.30 -8.90 7.08
CA LEU A 48 -0.51 -7.54 6.57
C LEU A 48 -1.98 -7.12 6.57
N LEU A 49 -2.93 -8.09 6.62
CA LEU A 49 -4.37 -7.86 6.68
C LEU A 49 -4.83 -7.48 8.09
N LEU A 50 -4.02 -7.76 9.09
CA LEU A 50 -4.37 -7.55 10.50
C LEU A 50 -4.20 -6.09 10.90
N PRO A 51 -4.97 -5.60 11.88
CA PRO A 51 -4.75 -4.30 12.49
C PRO A 51 -3.33 -4.16 13.05
N GLY A 52 -2.79 -2.95 13.03
CA GLY A 52 -1.47 -2.67 13.56
C GLY A 52 -1.40 -1.30 14.23
N THR A 53 -0.28 -1.04 14.90
CA THR A 53 -0.04 0.19 15.68
C THR A 53 0.56 1.33 14.84
N GLY A 54 0.95 1.04 13.59
CA GLY A 54 1.65 1.98 12.72
C GLY A 54 3.09 2.28 13.14
N GLN A 55 3.63 1.54 14.11
CA GLN A 55 4.97 1.71 14.63
C GLN A 55 5.85 0.50 14.34
N THR A 56 7.12 0.74 14.07
CA THR A 56 8.11 -0.34 13.94
C THR A 56 8.33 -1.06 15.27
N GLU A 57 8.67 -2.34 15.20
CA GLU A 57 8.88 -3.19 16.37
C GLU A 57 9.99 -4.20 16.08
N LEU A 58 11.06 -4.11 16.84
CA LEU A 58 12.18 -5.05 16.75
C LEU A 58 11.83 -6.39 17.42
N GLY A 59 12.25 -7.50 16.78
CA GLY A 59 12.12 -8.83 17.38
C GLY A 59 10.73 -9.45 17.32
N ARG A 60 9.77 -8.83 16.64
CA ARG A 60 8.45 -9.44 16.39
C ARG A 60 8.61 -10.67 15.50
N ARG A 61 8.04 -11.81 15.91
CA ARG A 61 8.21 -13.08 15.22
C ARG A 61 7.27 -13.27 14.01
N ASN A 62 6.11 -12.61 13.99
CA ASN A 62 5.10 -12.76 12.98
C ASN A 62 5.03 -11.51 12.11
N MET A 63 5.90 -11.40 11.13
CA MET A 63 5.88 -10.37 10.10
C MET A 63 5.82 -11.03 8.73
N CYS A 64 5.34 -10.30 7.74
CA CYS A 64 5.52 -10.71 6.35
C CYS A 64 7.00 -10.64 6.01
N SER A 65 7.60 -11.76 5.66
CA SER A 65 9.00 -11.82 5.24
C SER A 65 9.06 -12.02 3.72
N MET A 66 9.82 -11.16 3.08
CA MET A 66 10.14 -11.21 1.66
C MET A 66 11.64 -11.39 1.51
N HIS A 67 12.11 -12.35 0.74
CA HIS A 67 13.53 -12.51 0.47
C HIS A 67 13.81 -12.79 -0.99
N THR A 68 14.95 -12.33 -1.47
CA THR A 68 15.44 -12.53 -2.82
C THR A 68 16.63 -13.48 -2.82
N THR A 69 16.76 -14.20 -3.91
CA THR A 69 17.96 -14.97 -4.26
C THR A 69 18.63 -14.32 -5.47
N GLU A 70 19.74 -14.86 -5.95
CA GLU A 70 20.39 -14.39 -7.18
C GLU A 70 19.50 -14.55 -8.43
N SER A 71 18.55 -15.49 -8.41
CA SER A 71 17.71 -15.83 -9.57
C SER A 71 16.25 -15.37 -9.43
N ASP A 72 15.77 -15.16 -8.20
CA ASP A 72 14.34 -15.01 -7.95
C ASP A 72 14.01 -13.77 -7.10
N THR A 73 13.01 -13.03 -7.55
CA THR A 73 12.53 -11.79 -6.92
C THR A 73 11.26 -12.05 -6.12
N ALA A 74 11.27 -11.62 -4.85
CA ALA A 74 10.08 -11.64 -4.00
C ALA A 74 9.12 -10.51 -4.40
N SER A 75 7.86 -10.87 -4.61
CA SER A 75 6.80 -9.92 -4.97
C SER A 75 5.50 -10.25 -4.26
N ILE A 76 4.72 -9.23 -3.92
CA ILE A 76 3.40 -9.36 -3.32
C ILE A 76 2.42 -8.39 -3.99
N LEU A 77 1.18 -8.84 -4.22
CA LEU A 77 0.07 -8.02 -4.71
C LEU A 77 -1.05 -7.98 -3.67
N LEU A 78 -1.40 -6.78 -3.24
CA LEU A 78 -2.40 -6.49 -2.23
C LEU A 78 -3.64 -5.82 -2.85
N ASP A 79 -4.84 -6.21 -2.39
CA ASP A 79 -6.12 -5.57 -2.73
C ASP A 79 -6.67 -4.84 -1.50
N TYR A 80 -6.97 -3.56 -1.64
CA TYR A 80 -7.61 -2.74 -0.61
C TYR A 80 -9.13 -2.76 -0.66
N GLY A 81 -9.71 -3.54 -1.59
CA GLY A 81 -11.15 -3.79 -1.70
C GLY A 81 -11.94 -2.66 -2.36
N ARG A 82 -11.36 -1.49 -2.50
CA ARG A 82 -11.98 -0.30 -3.12
C ARG A 82 -10.95 0.64 -3.67
N GLU A 83 -11.39 1.54 -4.53
CA GLU A 83 -10.59 2.65 -5.02
C GLU A 83 -10.30 3.63 -3.90
N LEU A 84 -9.04 4.04 -3.78
CA LEU A 84 -8.53 4.99 -2.80
C LEU A 84 -7.70 6.04 -3.51
N HIS A 85 -7.63 7.24 -2.95
CA HIS A 85 -6.71 8.28 -3.39
C HIS A 85 -5.74 8.64 -2.27
N GLY A 86 -4.45 8.57 -2.56
CA GLY A 86 -3.38 8.88 -1.60
C GLY A 86 -2.14 8.04 -1.85
N GLY A 87 -1.53 7.54 -0.80
CA GLY A 87 -0.27 6.83 -0.85
C GLY A 87 -0.25 5.52 -0.09
N LEU A 88 0.95 5.12 0.28
CA LEU A 88 1.22 3.89 1.01
C LEU A 88 2.10 4.20 2.22
N LYS A 89 1.72 3.67 3.38
CA LYS A 89 2.52 3.64 4.58
C LYS A 89 3.10 2.24 4.76
N LEU A 90 4.42 2.18 4.81
CA LEU A 90 5.20 0.97 5.03
C LEU A 90 5.78 1.00 6.44
N VAL A 91 5.48 -0.01 7.25
CA VAL A 91 6.05 -0.19 8.59
C VAL A 91 6.97 -1.40 8.55
N LEU A 92 8.25 -1.14 8.72
CA LEU A 92 9.30 -2.13 8.60
C LEU A 92 9.58 -2.81 9.96
N GLY A 93 9.74 -4.11 9.92
CA GLY A 93 10.32 -4.84 11.05
C GLY A 93 11.85 -4.82 11.02
N SER A 94 12.43 -5.19 9.88
CA SER A 94 13.86 -5.07 9.60
C SER A 94 14.16 -5.40 8.15
N ALA A 95 15.34 -4.99 7.66
CA ALA A 95 15.93 -5.52 6.43
C ALA A 95 17.32 -6.10 6.76
N LYS A 96 17.63 -7.24 6.17
CA LYS A 96 18.95 -7.89 6.31
C LYS A 96 19.62 -8.04 4.94
N PRO A 97 20.92 -7.81 4.84
CA PRO A 97 21.78 -7.26 5.89
C PRO A 97 21.34 -5.84 6.26
N TRP A 98 21.51 -5.40 7.48
CA TRP A 98 21.01 -4.12 8.04
C TRP A 98 21.52 -2.88 7.28
N LYS A 99 21.04 -2.76 6.06
CA LYS A 99 21.31 -1.65 5.13
C LYS A 99 20.03 -1.29 4.38
N PRO A 100 19.93 -0.07 3.86
CA PRO A 100 18.81 0.32 3.01
C PRO A 100 18.65 -0.63 1.83
N THR A 101 17.40 -1.01 1.52
CA THR A 101 17.07 -1.91 0.42
C THR A 101 16.09 -1.28 -0.56
N SER A 102 16.18 -1.66 -1.81
CA SER A 102 15.36 -1.11 -2.89
C SER A 102 14.11 -1.96 -3.11
N ILE A 103 12.97 -1.29 -3.19
CA ILE A 103 11.71 -1.89 -3.62
C ILE A 103 11.11 -1.10 -4.77
N ARG A 104 10.36 -1.79 -5.63
CA ARG A 104 9.49 -1.18 -6.63
C ARG A 104 8.06 -1.25 -6.13
N ILE A 105 7.36 -0.12 -6.21
CA ILE A 105 5.93 -0.04 -5.88
C ILE A 105 5.19 0.29 -7.15
N ARG A 106 4.10 -0.46 -7.40
CA ARG A 106 3.18 -0.23 -8.50
C ARG A 106 1.76 -0.12 -7.97
N PHE A 107 1.13 1.01 -8.26
CA PHE A 107 -0.28 1.26 -7.99
C PHE A 107 -1.11 0.91 -9.21
N GLY A 108 -2.31 0.38 -9.02
CA GLY A 108 -3.26 0.11 -10.10
C GLY A 108 -4.70 0.15 -9.62
N GLU A 109 -5.59 0.58 -10.50
CA GLU A 109 -7.04 0.47 -10.32
C GLU A 109 -7.51 -0.96 -10.62
N SER A 110 -6.71 -1.69 -11.39
CA SER A 110 -6.90 -3.11 -11.69
C SER A 110 -5.63 -3.92 -11.43
N VAL A 111 -5.79 -5.25 -11.30
CA VAL A 111 -4.67 -6.19 -11.19
C VAL A 111 -3.74 -6.09 -12.41
N SER A 112 -4.32 -5.99 -13.61
CA SER A 112 -3.54 -5.89 -14.85
C SER A 112 -2.69 -4.63 -14.88
N GLU A 113 -3.18 -3.51 -14.38
CA GLU A 113 -2.43 -2.25 -14.30
C GLU A 113 -1.30 -2.36 -13.27
N ALA A 114 -1.57 -2.85 -12.05
CA ALA A 114 -0.54 -3.04 -11.03
C ALA A 114 0.54 -4.05 -11.44
N CYS A 115 0.23 -4.98 -12.35
CA CYS A 115 1.16 -5.99 -12.86
C CYS A 115 1.78 -5.63 -14.20
N SER A 116 1.35 -4.54 -14.86
CA SER A 116 1.90 -4.13 -16.14
C SER A 116 3.37 -3.73 -16.01
N GLN A 117 4.15 -4.08 -17.04
CA GLN A 117 5.50 -3.57 -17.20
C GLN A 117 5.39 -2.23 -17.94
N ASN A 118 5.61 -1.15 -17.22
CA ASN A 118 5.80 0.12 -17.90
C ASN A 118 7.21 0.13 -18.49
N ASP A 119 7.31 0.10 -19.81
CA ASP A 119 8.54 -0.04 -20.59
C ASP A 119 9.52 1.14 -20.43
N GLY A 120 9.82 1.58 -19.19
CA GLY A 120 10.83 2.59 -18.89
C GLY A 120 10.74 3.86 -19.74
N GLY A 121 9.53 4.24 -20.15
CA GLY A 121 9.32 5.51 -20.85
C GLY A 121 9.57 5.48 -22.35
N LYS A 122 9.44 4.37 -23.03
CA LYS A 122 9.21 4.40 -24.48
C LYS A 122 7.85 5.06 -24.74
N ARG A 123 7.86 6.39 -24.71
CA ARG A 123 6.70 7.24 -24.97
C ARG A 123 6.10 6.83 -26.30
N ARG A 124 4.89 6.29 -26.28
CA ARG A 124 4.03 6.41 -27.45
C ARG A 124 3.82 7.90 -27.68
N LYS A 125 4.34 8.42 -28.82
CA LYS A 125 4.11 9.80 -29.23
C LYS A 125 2.60 10.06 -29.18
N GLY A 126 2.18 11.00 -28.32
CA GLY A 126 0.78 11.45 -28.25
C GLY A 126 0.07 11.27 -26.91
N TYR A 127 0.63 10.61 -25.92
CA TYR A 127 0.05 10.52 -24.59
C TYR A 127 0.92 11.30 -23.60
N SER A 128 0.33 12.33 -23.02
CA SER A 128 1.01 13.31 -22.17
C SER A 128 0.70 13.06 -20.71
N THR A 129 0.92 11.89 -20.14
CA THR A 129 0.71 11.77 -18.71
C THR A 129 1.94 11.24 -18.02
N ASN A 130 2.38 11.99 -17.01
CA ASN A 130 3.37 11.54 -16.02
C ASN A 130 2.76 10.53 -15.02
N ASP A 131 1.55 10.04 -15.26
CA ASP A 131 0.83 9.12 -14.38
C ASP A 131 1.64 7.86 -14.09
N HIS A 132 2.40 7.37 -15.06
CA HIS A 132 3.25 6.21 -14.88
C HIS A 132 4.35 6.43 -13.83
N ALA A 133 4.94 7.61 -13.78
CA ALA A 133 5.96 7.93 -12.78
C ALA A 133 5.39 8.02 -11.35
N MET A 134 4.10 8.36 -11.23
CA MET A 134 3.40 8.41 -9.96
C MET A 134 2.89 7.02 -9.52
N ARG A 135 2.64 6.13 -10.46
CA ARG A 135 2.06 4.80 -10.24
C ARG A 135 3.08 3.67 -10.23
N ASP A 136 4.27 3.87 -10.77
CA ASP A 136 5.34 2.86 -10.89
C ASP A 136 6.69 3.51 -10.61
N PHE A 137 7.24 3.26 -9.44
CA PHE A 137 8.48 3.87 -9.00
C PHE A 137 9.27 2.96 -8.05
N THR A 138 10.56 3.21 -8.01
CA THR A 138 11.48 2.54 -7.09
C THR A 138 11.86 3.49 -5.97
N ILE A 139 11.87 2.98 -4.74
CA ILE A 139 12.33 3.69 -3.55
C ILE A 139 13.36 2.87 -2.81
N ARG A 140 14.13 3.55 -1.97
CA ARG A 140 15.07 2.92 -1.07
C ARG A 140 14.54 2.99 0.35
N LEU A 141 14.18 1.83 0.91
CA LEU A 141 13.71 1.70 2.28
C LEU A 141 14.90 1.73 3.26
N PRO A 142 14.76 2.36 4.43
CA PRO A 142 15.71 2.16 5.51
C PRO A 142 15.68 0.70 5.96
N TRP A 143 16.70 0.26 6.66
CA TRP A 143 16.72 -1.12 7.21
C TRP A 143 15.71 -1.33 8.34
N LEU A 144 15.21 -0.25 8.94
CA LEU A 144 14.19 -0.20 10.01
C LEU A 144 13.50 1.15 9.95
N GLY A 145 12.21 1.20 10.25
CA GLY A 145 11.46 2.46 10.35
C GLY A 145 10.09 2.43 9.69
N VAL A 146 9.56 3.63 9.48
CA VAL A 146 8.28 3.87 8.83
C VAL A 146 8.51 4.81 7.66
N MET A 147 7.89 4.54 6.53
CA MET A 147 7.95 5.39 5.34
C MET A 147 6.57 5.55 4.73
N GLU A 148 6.24 6.79 4.33
CA GLU A 148 5.04 7.11 3.57
C GLU A 148 5.45 7.58 2.18
N VAL A 149 4.81 7.01 1.14
CA VAL A 149 5.18 7.26 -0.26
C VAL A 149 3.97 7.22 -1.18
N GLY A 150 4.08 7.92 -2.30
CA GLY A 150 3.06 7.92 -3.35
C GLY A 150 1.94 8.92 -3.10
N ASN A 151 1.25 9.27 -4.19
CA ASN A 151 0.03 10.08 -4.20
C ASN A 151 -0.69 9.84 -5.52
N SER A 152 -1.57 8.84 -5.56
CA SER A 152 -2.30 8.43 -6.77
C SER A 152 -3.65 7.81 -6.42
N GLY A 153 -4.50 7.60 -7.41
CA GLY A 153 -5.67 6.72 -7.31
C GLY A 153 -5.26 5.27 -7.48
N PHE A 154 -5.75 4.35 -6.63
CA PHE A 154 -5.46 2.92 -6.73
C PHE A 154 -6.41 2.08 -5.88
N ARG A 155 -6.55 0.84 -6.26
CA ARG A 155 -7.14 -0.24 -5.45
C ARG A 155 -6.11 -1.31 -5.11
N PHE A 156 -5.19 -1.58 -6.03
CA PHE A 156 -4.19 -2.62 -5.93
C PHE A 156 -2.80 -2.03 -5.78
N VAL A 157 -1.97 -2.67 -4.96
CA VAL A 157 -0.57 -2.32 -4.79
C VAL A 157 0.29 -3.57 -4.98
N ARG A 158 1.24 -3.50 -5.90
CA ARG A 158 2.28 -4.50 -6.04
C ARG A 158 3.59 -3.96 -5.49
N ILE A 159 4.28 -4.78 -4.70
CA ILE A 159 5.60 -4.50 -4.14
C ILE A 159 6.54 -5.59 -4.61
N ASP A 160 7.64 -5.21 -5.26
CA ASP A 160 8.71 -6.09 -5.67
C ASP A 160 9.98 -5.73 -4.90
N LEU A 161 10.66 -6.70 -4.31
CA LEU A 161 11.95 -6.54 -3.66
C LEU A 161 13.05 -6.68 -4.72
N LEU A 162 13.90 -5.65 -4.88
CA LEU A 162 14.78 -5.54 -6.04
C LEU A 162 16.23 -5.95 -5.77
N ASP A 163 16.73 -5.74 -4.56
CA ASP A 163 18.13 -6.04 -4.24
C ASP A 163 18.30 -7.54 -4.02
N ASP A 164 19.41 -8.10 -4.51
CA ASP A 164 19.74 -9.51 -4.37
C ASP A 164 20.18 -9.88 -2.96
N SER A 165 19.87 -11.11 -2.54
CA SER A 165 20.29 -11.67 -1.26
C SER A 165 19.87 -10.81 -0.05
N VAL A 166 18.65 -10.29 -0.10
CA VAL A 166 18.04 -9.44 0.94
C VAL A 166 16.84 -10.15 1.55
N GLU A 167 16.67 -10.02 2.85
CA GLU A 167 15.44 -10.33 3.59
C GLU A 167 14.82 -9.02 4.08
N LEU A 168 13.58 -8.73 3.68
CA LEU A 168 12.79 -7.59 4.11
C LEU A 168 11.61 -8.08 4.95
N GLN A 169 11.49 -7.57 6.18
CA GLN A 169 10.35 -7.83 7.06
C GLN A 169 9.41 -6.63 7.07
N LEU A 170 8.18 -6.84 6.63
CA LEU A 170 7.10 -5.88 6.65
C LEU A 170 6.12 -6.22 7.78
N LYS A 171 5.96 -5.28 8.72
CA LYS A 171 4.97 -5.38 9.79
C LYS A 171 3.59 -4.95 9.30
N GLU A 172 3.52 -3.86 8.55
CA GLU A 172 2.28 -3.29 8.02
C GLU A 172 2.53 -2.66 6.65
N VAL A 173 1.52 -2.79 5.80
CA VAL A 173 1.43 -2.07 4.52
C VAL A 173 0.03 -1.46 4.44
N ARG A 174 -0.08 -0.16 4.74
CA ARG A 174 -1.36 0.55 4.81
C ARG A 174 -1.53 1.47 3.61
N ALA A 175 -2.67 1.44 2.97
CA ALA A 175 -3.03 2.53 2.08
C ALA A 175 -3.30 3.79 2.92
N ILE A 176 -2.81 4.93 2.45
CA ILE A 176 -3.16 6.24 2.97
C ILE A 176 -4.30 6.75 2.11
N SER A 177 -5.51 6.81 2.67
CA SER A 177 -6.64 7.43 2.00
C SER A 177 -6.76 8.88 2.43
N THR A 178 -6.61 9.80 1.50
CA THR A 178 -6.72 11.23 1.74
C THR A 178 -8.09 11.74 1.28
N PHE A 179 -8.74 12.55 2.10
CA PHE A 179 -10.03 13.14 1.80
C PHE A 179 -10.20 14.47 2.53
N ARG A 180 -11.16 15.27 2.09
CA ARG A 180 -11.50 16.50 2.79
C ARG A 180 -12.47 16.19 3.94
N ASP A 181 -12.22 16.79 5.10
CA ASP A 181 -13.11 16.71 6.26
C ASP A 181 -14.31 17.62 6.05
N ILE A 182 -15.29 17.16 5.30
CA ILE A 182 -16.55 17.86 5.01
C ILE A 182 -17.74 17.01 5.44
N PRO A 183 -18.81 17.61 6.00
CA PRO A 183 -19.99 16.86 6.38
C PRO A 183 -20.71 16.31 5.15
N TYR A 184 -20.96 15.00 5.15
CA TYR A 184 -21.78 14.34 4.14
C TYR A 184 -23.25 14.67 4.38
N LYS A 185 -23.88 15.39 3.43
CA LYS A 185 -25.29 15.79 3.49
C LYS A 185 -26.18 15.05 2.51
N GLY A 186 -25.58 14.39 1.54
CA GLY A 186 -26.29 13.57 0.55
C GLY A 186 -26.41 12.12 1.00
N SER A 187 -27.49 11.46 0.61
CA SER A 187 -27.67 10.01 0.73
C SER A 187 -28.35 9.48 -0.51
N PHE A 188 -28.01 8.26 -0.87
CA PHE A 188 -28.68 7.51 -1.94
C PHE A 188 -29.06 6.14 -1.35
N ARG A 189 -30.26 5.69 -1.66
CA ARG A 189 -30.74 4.36 -1.30
C ARG A 189 -31.65 3.83 -2.37
N CYS A 190 -31.43 2.62 -2.81
CA CYS A 190 -32.30 1.94 -3.75
C CYS A 190 -32.53 0.48 -3.33
N ASN A 191 -33.34 -0.26 -4.07
CA ASN A 191 -33.63 -1.68 -3.83
C ASN A 191 -32.59 -2.63 -4.45
N ASP A 192 -31.57 -2.11 -5.14
CA ASP A 192 -30.45 -2.90 -5.65
C ASP A 192 -29.24 -2.70 -4.71
N GLU A 193 -28.95 -3.73 -3.89
CA GLU A 193 -27.88 -3.69 -2.89
C GLU A 193 -26.48 -3.48 -3.49
N ARG A 194 -26.31 -3.77 -4.79
CA ARG A 194 -25.03 -3.54 -5.47
C ARG A 194 -24.74 -2.07 -5.73
N LEU A 195 -25.77 -1.21 -5.64
CA LEU A 195 -25.70 0.23 -5.87
C LEU A 195 -25.75 1.06 -4.59
N ASN A 196 -25.94 0.43 -3.42
CA ASN A 196 -26.02 1.09 -2.13
C ASN A 196 -24.66 1.22 -1.46
#